data_c1aee313c2b21529aea7ae168da8ae51
#
_entry.id   c1aee313c2b21529aea7ae168da8ae51
#
_cell.length_a   1.000
_cell.length_b   1.000
_cell.length_c   1.000
_cell.angle_alpha   90.00
_cell.angle_beta   90.00
_cell.angle_gamma   90.00
#
_symmetry.space_group_name_H-M   'P 1'
#
loop_
_entity.id
_entity.type
_entity.pdbx_description
1 polymer ?
#
loop_
_entity_poly.entity_id
_entity_poly.type
_entity_poly.pdbx_seq_one_letter_code
_entity_poly.pdbx_strand_id
1 'polypeptide(L)'
;TLPDVLIKLERAGYETSAYATEREGDATLEAERALEQNYDIIIAAGGDGTLNEVVNGIAEQPNRPKLGIIPMGTVNDFGRALHLPNDIMGAVDVIIKGHTTKVDIGKMNNRYFINLAAGGKLTQVSYETPSRLKSIVGPFAYYIKGFEMLPQMKAVDLRIEYDNEAVSYTHLTLPTKA
;
A
#
# COMPACT_ATOMS: atom_id res chain seq x y z
N THR A 1 -15.20 12.65 8.29
CA THR A 1 -14.38 13.66 7.58
C THR A 1 -13.00 13.78 8.20
N LEU A 2 -12.02 14.41 7.51
CA LEU A 2 -10.68 14.64 8.08
C LEU A 2 -10.73 15.43 9.40
N PRO A 3 -11.51 16.51 9.53
CA PRO A 3 -11.65 17.21 10.80
C PRO A 3 -12.09 16.30 11.95
N ASP A 4 -13.02 15.39 11.72
CA ASP A 4 -13.51 14.47 12.76
C ASP A 4 -12.40 13.52 13.24
N VAL A 5 -11.55 13.07 12.32
CA VAL A 5 -10.38 12.22 12.62
C VAL A 5 -9.39 12.97 13.50
N LEU A 6 -9.01 14.20 13.09
CA LEU A 6 -8.06 15.03 13.84
C LEU A 6 -8.59 15.33 15.25
N ILE A 7 -9.85 15.81 15.37
CA ILE A 7 -10.48 16.08 16.67
C ILE A 7 -10.47 14.84 17.57
N LYS A 8 -10.74 13.66 17.01
CA LYS A 8 -10.77 12.41 17.78
C LYS A 8 -9.38 12.03 18.29
N LEU A 9 -8.35 12.18 17.46
CA LEU A 9 -6.95 11.94 17.85
C LEU A 9 -6.48 12.95 18.90
N GLU A 10 -6.79 14.24 18.72
CA GLU A 10 -6.44 15.29 19.69
C GLU A 10 -7.10 15.06 21.04
N ARG A 11 -8.38 14.64 21.06
CA ARG A 11 -9.07 14.26 22.31
C ARG A 11 -8.44 13.06 23.01
N ALA A 12 -7.77 12.21 22.26
CA ALA A 12 -7.01 11.09 22.79
C ALA A 12 -5.58 11.47 23.22
N GLY A 13 -5.21 12.76 23.13
CA GLY A 13 -3.92 13.29 23.59
C GLY A 13 -2.82 13.32 22.54
N TYR A 14 -3.13 13.12 21.26
CA TYR A 14 -2.17 13.27 20.17
C TYR A 14 -2.12 14.72 19.69
N GLU A 15 -0.92 15.20 19.39
CA GLU A 15 -0.73 16.39 18.57
C GLU A 15 -0.76 15.98 17.10
N THR A 16 -1.65 16.58 16.30
CA THR A 16 -1.92 16.11 14.95
C THR A 16 -1.54 17.13 13.88
N SER A 17 -1.05 16.61 12.75
CA SER A 17 -0.85 17.33 11.51
C SER A 17 -1.37 16.49 10.36
N ALA A 18 -1.83 17.09 9.29
CA ALA A 18 -2.33 16.38 8.13
C ALA A 18 -1.82 17.00 6.82
N TYR A 19 -1.47 16.13 5.89
CA TYR A 19 -1.06 16.51 4.54
C TYR A 19 -1.92 15.75 3.51
N ALA A 20 -2.44 16.48 2.52
CA ALA A 20 -3.18 15.89 1.42
C ALA A 20 -2.23 15.62 0.24
N THR A 21 -2.12 14.36 -0.15
CA THR A 21 -1.30 13.96 -1.31
C THR A 21 -2.05 14.25 -2.62
N GLU A 22 -1.36 14.78 -3.61
CA GLU A 22 -1.91 15.13 -4.92
C GLU A 22 -1.38 14.25 -6.05
N ARG A 23 -0.16 13.72 -5.89
CA ARG A 23 0.58 12.98 -6.92
C ARG A 23 1.20 11.71 -6.36
N GLU A 24 1.56 10.81 -7.27
CA GLU A 24 2.41 9.65 -6.96
C GLU A 24 3.76 10.14 -6.41
N GLY A 25 4.17 9.53 -5.30
CA GLY A 25 5.40 9.86 -4.58
C GLY A 25 5.23 10.87 -3.43
N ASP A 26 4.14 11.65 -3.39
CA ASP A 26 3.92 12.64 -2.33
C ASP A 26 3.90 12.00 -0.94
N ALA A 27 3.25 10.83 -0.81
CA ALA A 27 3.17 10.13 0.47
C ALA A 27 4.54 9.62 0.95
N THR A 28 5.45 9.27 0.04
CA THR A 28 6.83 8.92 0.37
C THR A 28 7.56 10.14 0.94
N LEU A 29 7.51 11.28 0.23
CA LEU A 29 8.18 12.51 0.65
C LEU A 29 7.67 13.04 1.99
N GLU A 30 6.36 12.99 2.20
CA GLU A 30 5.78 13.44 3.48
C GLU A 30 6.09 12.47 4.62
N ALA A 31 6.22 11.17 4.36
CA ALA A 31 6.67 10.21 5.35
C ALA A 31 8.13 10.45 5.75
N GLU A 32 9.01 10.73 4.79
CA GLU A 32 10.41 11.14 5.04
C GLU A 32 10.48 12.43 5.88
N ARG A 33 9.68 13.43 5.52
CA ARG A 33 9.59 14.69 6.26
C ARG A 33 9.10 14.49 7.69
N ALA A 34 8.11 13.62 7.89
CA ALA A 34 7.62 13.28 9.23
C ALA A 34 8.69 12.62 10.09
N LEU A 35 9.59 11.80 9.50
CA LEU A 35 10.76 11.26 10.17
C LEU A 35 11.71 12.37 10.66
N GLU A 36 12.02 13.33 9.79
CA GLU A 36 12.89 14.47 10.14
C GLU A 36 12.31 15.31 11.28
N GLN A 37 10.98 15.38 11.36
CA GLN A 37 10.26 16.08 12.41
C GLN A 37 10.03 15.24 13.68
N ASN A 38 10.52 13.98 13.70
CA ASN A 38 10.43 13.07 14.85
C ASN A 38 8.98 12.76 15.29
N TYR A 39 8.06 12.59 14.35
CA TYR A 39 6.72 12.10 14.68
C TYR A 39 6.79 10.67 15.22
N ASP A 40 6.03 10.39 16.28
CA ASP A 40 5.94 9.06 16.90
C ASP A 40 5.10 8.09 16.08
N ILE A 41 4.11 8.62 15.34
CA ILE A 41 3.16 7.86 14.55
C ILE A 41 2.95 8.56 13.20
N ILE A 42 3.03 7.81 12.12
CA ILE A 42 2.57 8.24 10.79
C ILE A 42 1.29 7.48 10.48
N ILE A 43 0.25 8.18 10.05
CA ILE A 43 -1.03 7.57 9.67
C ILE A 43 -1.19 7.64 8.15
N ALA A 44 -1.20 6.49 7.50
CA ALA A 44 -1.54 6.37 6.09
C ALA A 44 -3.06 6.26 5.93
N ALA A 45 -3.70 7.34 5.49
CA ALA A 45 -5.13 7.37 5.17
C ALA A 45 -5.32 7.25 3.65
N GLY A 46 -5.54 6.03 3.17
CA GLY A 46 -5.60 5.77 1.72
C GLY A 46 -5.77 4.30 1.38
N GLY A 47 -5.48 3.95 0.13
CA GLY A 47 -5.42 2.57 -0.35
C GLY A 47 -4.03 1.96 -0.22
N ASP A 48 -3.89 0.73 -0.74
CA ASP A 48 -2.63 -0.02 -0.70
C ASP A 48 -1.46 0.73 -1.36
N GLY A 49 -1.72 1.54 -2.40
CA GLY A 49 -0.71 2.38 -3.05
C GLY A 49 -0.15 3.45 -2.11
N THR A 50 -1.02 4.22 -1.46
CA THR A 50 -0.61 5.25 -0.48
C THR A 50 0.17 4.63 0.68
N LEU A 51 -0.32 3.50 1.19
CA LEU A 51 0.35 2.76 2.25
C LEU A 51 1.74 2.30 1.82
N ASN A 52 1.87 1.76 0.61
CA ASN A 52 3.16 1.32 0.07
C ASN A 52 4.15 2.49 -0.10
N GLU A 53 3.68 3.66 -0.51
CA GLU A 53 4.50 4.88 -0.58
C GLU A 53 5.01 5.28 0.80
N VAL A 54 4.15 5.33 1.82
CA VAL A 54 4.55 5.66 3.19
C VAL A 54 5.60 4.66 3.70
N VAL A 55 5.39 3.35 3.46
CA VAL A 55 6.37 2.32 3.85
C VAL A 55 7.71 2.55 3.18
N ASN A 56 7.75 2.91 1.90
CA ASN A 56 9.00 3.20 1.21
C ASN A 56 9.74 4.42 1.80
N GLY A 57 9.02 5.42 2.32
CA GLY A 57 9.62 6.57 2.98
C GLY A 57 10.25 6.25 4.33
N ILE A 58 9.76 5.21 5.04
CA ILE A 58 10.19 4.95 6.43
C ILE A 58 10.99 3.65 6.61
N ALA A 59 11.02 2.76 5.63
CA ALA A 59 11.49 1.37 5.81
C ALA A 59 12.94 1.23 6.26
N GLU A 60 13.85 2.05 5.77
CA GLU A 60 15.29 1.95 6.03
C GLU A 60 15.75 2.72 7.29
N GLN A 61 14.85 3.41 7.94
CA GLN A 61 15.21 4.25 9.09
C GLN A 61 15.34 3.44 10.39
N PRO A 62 16.40 3.67 11.19
CA PRO A 62 16.59 2.94 12.43
C PRO A 62 15.51 3.25 13.47
N ASN A 63 15.06 4.49 13.54
CA ASN A 63 14.03 4.97 14.46
C ASN A 63 12.72 5.19 13.73
N ARG A 64 12.12 4.09 13.27
CA ARG A 64 10.86 4.16 12.55
C ARG A 64 9.69 4.53 13.46
N PRO A 65 8.83 5.49 13.07
CA PRO A 65 7.57 5.74 13.75
C PRO A 65 6.65 4.53 13.65
N LYS A 66 5.66 4.46 14.52
CA LYS A 66 4.58 3.50 14.34
C LYS A 66 3.76 3.88 13.12
N LEU A 67 3.29 2.89 12.37
CA LEU A 67 2.44 3.10 11.21
C LEU A 67 0.98 2.81 11.56
N GLY A 68 0.16 3.85 11.56
CA GLY A 68 -1.30 3.75 11.63
C GLY A 68 -1.87 3.63 10.21
N ILE A 69 -2.96 2.89 10.05
CA ILE A 69 -3.59 2.68 8.75
C ILE A 69 -5.08 3.01 8.87
N ILE A 70 -5.56 3.89 7.99
CA ILE A 70 -6.98 4.16 7.78
C ILE A 70 -7.31 3.71 6.35
N PRO A 71 -7.96 2.54 6.17
CA PRO A 71 -8.24 2.00 4.85
C PRO A 71 -9.29 2.83 4.12
N MET A 72 -8.90 3.55 3.06
CA MET A 72 -9.77 4.41 2.27
C MET A 72 -9.75 4.09 0.77
N GLY A 73 -9.03 3.05 0.36
CA GLY A 73 -8.96 2.59 -1.02
C GLY A 73 -10.10 1.64 -1.39
N THR A 74 -10.08 1.16 -2.63
CA THR A 74 -11.10 0.24 -3.16
C THR A 74 -10.92 -1.18 -2.64
N VAL A 75 -9.69 -1.66 -2.51
CA VAL A 75 -9.38 -3.05 -2.15
C VAL A 75 -8.90 -3.16 -0.71
N ASN A 76 -7.88 -2.39 -0.35
CA ASN A 76 -7.28 -2.36 1.00
C ASN A 76 -6.84 -3.74 1.49
N ASP A 77 -6.13 -4.48 0.64
CA ASP A 77 -5.72 -5.86 0.92
C ASP A 77 -4.91 -5.99 2.21
N PHE A 78 -3.98 -5.07 2.42
CA PHE A 78 -3.15 -5.08 3.61
C PHE A 78 -3.95 -4.79 4.89
N GLY A 79 -4.86 -3.80 4.83
CA GLY A 79 -5.76 -3.50 5.94
C GLY A 79 -6.67 -4.67 6.29
N ARG A 80 -7.18 -5.39 5.28
CA ARG A 80 -7.98 -6.60 5.46
C ARG A 80 -7.19 -7.74 6.07
N ALA A 81 -5.95 -7.96 5.63
CA ALA A 81 -5.07 -8.99 6.19
C ALA A 81 -4.79 -8.75 7.67
N LEU A 82 -4.74 -7.48 8.10
CA LEU A 82 -4.60 -7.07 9.49
C LEU A 82 -5.94 -7.00 10.26
N HIS A 83 -7.05 -7.37 9.64
CA HIS A 83 -8.40 -7.30 10.23
C HIS A 83 -8.79 -5.91 10.71
N LEU A 84 -8.32 -4.86 10.04
CA LEU A 84 -8.67 -3.48 10.37
C LEU A 84 -10.14 -3.19 10.00
N PRO A 85 -10.83 -2.35 10.80
CA PRO A 85 -12.15 -1.87 10.45
C PRO A 85 -12.16 -1.18 9.07
N ASN A 86 -13.23 -1.41 8.31
CA ASN A 86 -13.40 -0.77 7.00
C ASN A 86 -13.93 0.66 7.11
N ASP A 87 -14.39 1.07 8.29
CA ASP A 87 -14.83 2.43 8.54
C ASP A 87 -13.70 3.26 9.18
N ILE A 88 -13.65 4.53 8.80
CA ILE A 88 -12.61 5.46 9.20
C ILE A 88 -12.50 5.58 10.72
N MET A 89 -13.64 5.74 11.39
CA MET A 89 -13.65 6.02 12.82
C MET A 89 -13.27 4.79 13.64
N GLY A 90 -13.64 3.59 13.18
CA GLY A 90 -13.20 2.33 13.75
C GLY A 90 -11.69 2.12 13.60
N ALA A 91 -11.12 2.47 12.44
CA ALA A 91 -9.67 2.41 12.24
C ALA A 91 -8.94 3.40 13.18
N VAL A 92 -9.48 4.61 13.38
CA VAL A 92 -8.95 5.59 14.34
C VAL A 92 -9.01 5.04 15.77
N ASP A 93 -10.06 4.33 16.15
CA ASP A 93 -10.16 3.68 17.46
C ASP A 93 -9.07 2.62 17.70
N VAL A 94 -8.72 1.87 16.65
CA VAL A 94 -7.61 0.91 16.71
C VAL A 94 -6.27 1.63 16.94
N ILE A 95 -6.04 2.75 16.25
CA ILE A 95 -4.83 3.57 16.43
C ILE A 95 -4.75 4.10 17.87
N ILE A 96 -5.84 4.65 18.37
CA ILE A 96 -5.92 5.21 19.73
C ILE A 96 -5.67 4.15 20.81
N LYS A 97 -6.16 2.92 20.61
CA LYS A 97 -5.89 1.80 21.53
C LYS A 97 -4.41 1.44 21.61
N GLY A 98 -3.61 1.83 20.63
CA GLY A 98 -2.15 1.72 20.65
C GLY A 98 -1.60 0.29 20.56
N HIS A 99 -2.43 -0.71 20.24
CA HIS A 99 -1.94 -2.06 19.99
C HIS A 99 -1.14 -2.09 18.69
N THR A 100 0.06 -2.65 18.76
CA THR A 100 0.95 -2.74 17.60
C THR A 100 1.31 -4.19 17.31
N THR A 101 1.45 -4.50 16.04
CA THR A 101 2.01 -5.78 15.58
C THR A 101 3.19 -5.51 14.66
N LYS A 102 4.15 -6.44 14.67
CA LYS A 102 5.25 -6.42 13.69
C LYS A 102 4.82 -7.19 12.47
N VAL A 103 5.09 -6.62 11.31
CA VAL A 103 4.83 -7.26 10.02
C VAL A 103 6.12 -7.25 9.20
N ASP A 104 6.33 -8.32 8.46
CA ASP A 104 7.43 -8.38 7.51
C ASP A 104 7.08 -7.58 6.27
N ILE A 105 8.09 -6.95 5.69
CA ILE A 105 8.00 -6.26 4.40
C ILE A 105 9.03 -6.85 3.45
N GLY A 106 8.66 -7.02 2.19
CA GLY A 106 9.60 -7.47 1.17
C GLY A 106 10.35 -6.31 0.55
N LYS A 107 11.59 -6.58 0.07
CA LYS A 107 12.36 -5.64 -0.74
C LYS A 107 12.66 -6.28 -2.09
N MET A 108 12.33 -5.59 -3.17
CA MET A 108 12.66 -6.00 -4.53
C MET A 108 13.46 -4.87 -5.19
N ASN A 109 14.72 -5.16 -5.50
CA ASN A 109 15.70 -4.16 -5.91
C ASN A 109 15.82 -3.05 -4.84
N ASN A 110 15.43 -1.83 -5.19
CA ASN A 110 15.50 -0.67 -4.31
C ASN A 110 14.13 -0.21 -3.79
N ARG A 111 13.08 -1.04 -3.92
CA ARG A 111 11.72 -0.70 -3.49
C ARG A 111 11.17 -1.74 -2.51
N TYR A 112 10.49 -1.24 -1.49
CA TYR A 112 9.76 -2.09 -0.55
C TYR A 112 8.35 -2.37 -1.05
N PHE A 113 7.84 -3.53 -0.67
CA PHE A 113 6.45 -3.90 -0.90
C PHE A 113 5.86 -4.57 0.35
N ILE A 114 4.59 -4.32 0.61
CA ILE A 114 3.91 -4.73 1.85
C ILE A 114 3.08 -6.01 1.70
N ASN A 115 2.66 -6.36 0.51
CA ASN A 115 1.74 -7.49 0.32
C ASN A 115 2.20 -8.38 -0.83
N LEU A 116 2.37 -7.79 -2.00
CA LEU A 116 2.62 -8.50 -3.24
C LEU A 116 3.56 -7.70 -4.12
N ALA A 117 4.58 -8.37 -4.67
CA ALA A 117 5.33 -7.87 -5.81
C ALA A 117 4.89 -8.66 -7.05
N ALA A 118 4.45 -7.98 -8.07
CA ALA A 118 3.98 -8.57 -9.31
C ALA A 118 4.62 -7.87 -10.51
N GLY A 119 4.93 -8.64 -11.54
CA GLY A 119 5.49 -8.14 -12.79
C GLY A 119 4.81 -8.75 -14.00
N GLY A 120 5.01 -8.12 -15.17
CA GLY A 120 4.46 -8.58 -16.43
C GLY A 120 3.30 -7.74 -16.95
N LYS A 121 2.78 -8.07 -18.13
CA LYS A 121 1.75 -7.24 -18.79
C LYS A 121 0.45 -7.09 -18.02
N LEU A 122 0.05 -8.09 -17.24
CA LEU A 122 -1.16 -7.99 -16.42
C LEU A 122 -1.06 -6.94 -15.30
N THR A 123 0.15 -6.62 -14.85
CA THR A 123 0.31 -5.55 -13.84
C THR A 123 0.09 -4.16 -14.44
N GLN A 124 0.30 -3.99 -15.74
CA GLN A 124 0.02 -2.74 -16.45
C GLN A 124 -1.46 -2.36 -16.41
N VAL A 125 -2.37 -3.35 -16.30
CA VAL A 125 -3.81 -3.12 -16.12
C VAL A 125 -4.08 -2.17 -14.95
N SER A 126 -3.37 -2.34 -13.86
CA SER A 126 -3.53 -1.50 -12.66
C SER A 126 -3.05 -0.07 -12.88
N TYR A 127 -2.00 0.12 -13.65
CA TYR A 127 -1.44 1.45 -13.94
C TYR A 127 -2.20 2.19 -15.04
N GLU A 128 -2.62 1.48 -16.08
CA GLU A 128 -3.31 2.09 -17.22
C GLU A 128 -4.81 2.35 -16.99
N THR A 129 -5.38 1.82 -15.91
CA THR A 129 -6.79 2.06 -15.58
C THR A 129 -6.96 3.45 -14.98
N PRO A 130 -7.66 4.40 -15.65
CA PRO A 130 -7.86 5.75 -15.16
C PRO A 130 -8.53 5.76 -13.78
N SER A 131 -8.09 6.64 -12.89
CA SER A 131 -8.66 6.76 -11.53
C SER A 131 -10.16 7.04 -11.53
N ARG A 132 -10.66 7.79 -12.54
CA ARG A 132 -12.09 8.05 -12.73
C ARG A 132 -12.88 6.78 -13.06
N LEU A 133 -12.30 5.86 -13.84
CA LEU A 133 -12.95 4.59 -14.17
C LEU A 133 -13.00 3.68 -12.94
N LYS A 134 -11.93 3.65 -12.14
CA LYS A 134 -11.89 2.92 -10.87
C LYS A 134 -12.96 3.36 -9.88
N SER A 135 -13.23 4.67 -9.82
CA SER A 135 -14.24 5.23 -8.90
C SER A 135 -15.69 4.97 -9.33
N ILE A 136 -15.94 4.81 -10.65
CA ILE A 136 -17.29 4.62 -11.19
C ILE A 136 -17.66 3.13 -11.29
N VAL A 137 -16.76 2.30 -11.80
CA VAL A 137 -17.01 0.89 -12.14
C VAL A 137 -16.40 -0.07 -11.10
N GLY A 138 -15.61 0.46 -10.14
CA GLY A 138 -14.96 -0.33 -9.10
C GLY A 138 -14.07 -1.44 -9.66
N PRO A 139 -14.12 -2.65 -9.06
CA PRO A 139 -13.29 -3.78 -9.50
C PRO A 139 -13.51 -4.21 -10.96
N PHE A 140 -14.69 -3.97 -11.53
CA PHE A 140 -15.00 -4.33 -12.92
C PHE A 140 -14.12 -3.60 -13.95
N ALA A 141 -13.61 -2.41 -13.62
CA ALA A 141 -12.68 -1.68 -14.48
C ALA A 141 -11.43 -2.52 -14.80
N TYR A 142 -10.94 -3.28 -13.83
CA TYR A 142 -9.78 -4.16 -14.01
C TYR A 142 -10.08 -5.35 -14.92
N TYR A 143 -11.28 -5.92 -14.81
CA TYR A 143 -11.68 -7.04 -15.67
C TYR A 143 -11.81 -6.60 -17.13
N ILE A 144 -12.45 -5.45 -17.38
CA ILE A 144 -12.59 -4.92 -18.75
C ILE A 144 -11.20 -4.70 -19.37
N LYS A 145 -10.31 -3.99 -18.65
CA LYS A 145 -8.96 -3.73 -19.14
C LYS A 145 -8.13 -5.01 -19.30
N GLY A 146 -8.27 -5.95 -18.37
CA GLY A 146 -7.64 -7.27 -18.45
C GLY A 146 -8.04 -8.04 -19.71
N PHE A 147 -9.33 -8.07 -20.06
CA PHE A 147 -9.81 -8.70 -21.30
C PHE A 147 -9.25 -8.02 -22.55
N GLU A 148 -9.15 -6.70 -22.58
CA GLU A 148 -8.57 -5.94 -23.69
C GLU A 148 -7.08 -6.31 -23.91
N MET A 149 -6.35 -6.63 -22.84
CA MET A 149 -4.91 -6.92 -22.88
C MET A 149 -4.58 -8.38 -23.13
N LEU A 150 -5.53 -9.31 -22.95
CA LEU A 150 -5.30 -10.76 -23.15
C LEU A 150 -4.64 -11.11 -24.49
N PRO A 151 -5.06 -10.56 -25.65
CA PRO A 151 -4.44 -10.90 -26.93
C PRO A 151 -2.98 -10.40 -27.06
N GLN A 152 -2.56 -9.50 -26.20
CA GLN A 152 -1.22 -8.91 -26.21
C GLN A 152 -0.24 -9.61 -25.25
N MET A 153 -0.71 -10.61 -24.52
CA MET A 153 0.11 -11.34 -23.56
C MET A 153 1.16 -12.18 -24.30
N LYS A 154 2.43 -11.93 -23.97
CA LYS A 154 3.56 -12.73 -24.43
C LYS A 154 4.25 -13.33 -23.21
N ALA A 155 4.85 -14.49 -23.40
CA ALA A 155 5.75 -15.07 -22.40
C ALA A 155 6.91 -14.09 -22.12
N VAL A 156 7.29 -13.95 -20.87
CA VAL A 156 8.39 -13.10 -20.41
C VAL A 156 9.38 -13.99 -19.68
N ASP A 157 10.64 -13.89 -20.06
CA ASP A 157 11.72 -14.52 -19.32
C ASP A 157 11.95 -13.72 -18.02
N LEU A 158 11.85 -14.41 -16.90
CA LEU A 158 12.02 -13.82 -15.58
C LEU A 158 13.13 -14.55 -14.83
N ARG A 159 14.12 -13.80 -14.37
CA ARG A 159 15.15 -14.27 -13.46
C ARG A 159 14.96 -13.60 -12.11
N ILE A 160 14.76 -14.40 -11.08
CA ILE A 160 14.63 -13.93 -9.69
C ILE A 160 15.85 -14.44 -8.93
N GLU A 161 16.57 -13.53 -8.30
CA GLU A 161 17.67 -13.83 -7.38
C GLU A 161 17.22 -13.45 -5.97
N TYR A 162 17.29 -14.40 -5.04
CA TYR A 162 16.92 -14.20 -3.63
C TYR A 162 17.81 -15.08 -2.74
N ASP A 163 18.22 -14.58 -1.60
CA ASP A 163 18.97 -15.32 -0.60
C ASP A 163 20.20 -16.10 -1.15
N ASN A 164 20.89 -15.54 -2.15
CA ASN A 164 21.99 -16.17 -2.92
C ASN A 164 21.57 -17.33 -3.82
N GLU A 165 20.28 -17.53 -4.05
CA GLU A 165 19.75 -18.46 -5.03
C GLU A 165 19.19 -17.71 -6.23
N ALA A 166 19.18 -18.34 -7.41
CA ALA A 166 18.60 -17.79 -8.63
C ALA A 166 17.64 -18.78 -9.26
N VAL A 167 16.44 -18.33 -9.59
CA VAL A 167 15.43 -19.10 -10.30
C VAL A 167 15.05 -18.37 -11.59
N SER A 168 15.04 -19.10 -12.70
CA SER A 168 14.65 -18.58 -14.01
C SER A 168 13.35 -19.22 -14.47
N TYR A 169 12.44 -18.41 -14.96
CA TYR A 169 11.17 -18.83 -15.54
C TYR A 169 11.04 -18.31 -16.96
N THR A 170 10.67 -19.17 -17.89
CA THR A 170 10.35 -18.78 -19.28
C THR A 170 8.86 -18.51 -19.48
N HIS A 171 8.03 -18.98 -18.56
CA HIS A 171 6.60 -18.70 -18.51
C HIS A 171 6.08 -18.88 -17.07
N LEU A 172 5.15 -18.05 -16.65
CA LEU A 172 4.50 -18.17 -15.35
C LEU A 172 3.28 -19.08 -15.50
N THR A 173 3.35 -20.25 -14.87
CA THR A 173 2.15 -21.04 -14.57
C THR A 173 1.67 -20.70 -13.17
N LEU A 174 0.35 -20.56 -12.99
CA LEU A 174 -0.22 -20.46 -11.65
C LEU A 174 0.18 -21.72 -10.86
N PRO A 175 0.69 -21.60 -9.63
CA PRO A 175 0.96 -22.76 -8.80
C PRO A 175 -0.35 -23.50 -8.57
N THR A 176 -0.51 -24.64 -9.21
CA THR A 176 -1.57 -25.58 -8.85
C THR A 176 -1.15 -26.23 -7.54
N LYS A 177 -1.86 -25.91 -6.47
CA LYS A 177 -1.71 -26.63 -5.22
C LYS A 177 -2.06 -28.09 -5.47
N ALA A 178 -1.06 -28.97 -5.39
CA ALA A 178 -1.29 -30.39 -5.29
C ALA A 178 -1.93 -30.73 -3.93
#